data_585baf9be58d23cb0502997cce20893c
#
_entry.id   585baf9be58d23cb0502997cce20893c
#
_cell.length_a   1.000
_cell.length_b   1.000
_cell.length_c   1.000
_cell.angle_alpha   90.00
_cell.angle_beta   90.00
_cell.angle_gamma   90.00
#
_symmetry.space_group_name_H-M   'P 1'
#
loop_
_entity.id
_entity.type
_entity.pdbx_description
1 polymer ?
#
loop_
_entity_poly.entity_id
_entity_poly.type
_entity_poly.pdbx_seq_one_letter_code
_entity_poly.pdbx_strand_id
1 'polypeptide(L)'
;DYVGGLVGLNYYSTVSNSFYDKTKYTGDGVGNNPTHPGATGKTTQEMSYGGTFKNASWDIIADSSVTSLTPVIKWDSINNKYVWAIAPLALAYTLGDKTTTYNGTTQNLSTLYNNSTNIFGTNHSFIDLSKYKFQVAGNDVTGYKDADIYNNIKLVNDSDSFAILNASGNTDGKLIINKKDLTISNITANNKTY
;
A
#
# COMPACT_ATOMS: atom_id res chain seq x y z
N ASP A 1 -6.00 34.94 19.69
CA ASP A 1 -5.97 34.55 18.25
C ASP A 1 -6.14 33.05 18.12
N TYR A 2 -6.92 32.60 17.13
CA TYR A 2 -7.08 31.19 16.82
C TYR A 2 -6.20 30.85 15.64
N VAL A 3 -5.38 29.81 15.78
CA VAL A 3 -4.49 29.32 14.73
C VAL A 3 -4.84 27.86 14.44
N GLY A 4 -5.08 27.51 13.19
CA GLY A 4 -5.35 26.14 12.76
C GLY A 4 -4.60 25.79 11.49
N GLY A 5 -4.28 24.51 11.30
CA GLY A 5 -3.55 24.02 10.15
C GLY A 5 -4.29 24.21 8.81
N LEU A 6 -5.60 24.37 8.85
CA LEU A 6 -6.47 24.64 7.71
C LEU A 6 -7.29 25.91 7.91
N VAL A 7 -7.94 26.06 9.07
CA VAL A 7 -8.84 27.17 9.40
C VAL A 7 -8.51 27.69 10.80
N GLY A 8 -8.22 28.97 10.95
CA GLY A 8 -7.97 29.57 12.25
C GLY A 8 -9.23 29.63 13.11
N LEU A 9 -10.30 30.18 12.55
CA LEU A 9 -11.57 30.38 13.25
C LEU A 9 -12.73 29.92 12.37
N ASN A 10 -13.53 29.00 12.87
CA ASN A 10 -14.75 28.55 12.22
C ASN A 10 -15.96 28.86 13.08
N TYR A 11 -16.83 29.77 12.62
CA TYR A 11 -18.12 30.07 13.19
C TYR A 11 -19.24 29.56 12.30
N TYR A 12 -20.01 28.57 12.77
CA TYR A 12 -21.23 28.08 12.13
C TYR A 12 -21.07 27.59 10.67
N SER A 13 -19.84 27.30 10.24
CA SER A 13 -19.56 26.78 8.90
C SER A 13 -19.16 25.32 8.95
N THR A 14 -19.43 24.59 7.86
CA THR A 14 -19.02 23.19 7.73
C THR A 14 -17.63 23.12 7.10
N VAL A 15 -16.74 22.39 7.76
CA VAL A 15 -15.48 21.89 7.16
C VAL A 15 -15.64 20.40 6.99
N SER A 16 -15.39 19.87 5.80
CA SER A 16 -15.53 18.43 5.52
C SER A 16 -14.46 17.96 4.55
N ASN A 17 -14.03 16.70 4.68
CA ASN A 17 -13.10 16.02 3.76
C ASN A 17 -11.89 16.87 3.39
N SER A 18 -11.37 17.63 4.34
CA SER A 18 -10.31 18.60 4.12
C SER A 18 -9.05 18.20 4.87
N PHE A 19 -7.89 18.55 4.32
CA PHE A 19 -6.60 18.10 4.84
C PHE A 19 -5.66 19.27 5.07
N TYR A 20 -4.74 19.11 6.05
CA TYR A 20 -3.61 19.97 6.24
C TYR A 20 -2.35 19.13 6.49
N ASP A 21 -1.18 19.70 6.17
CA ASP A 21 0.10 19.03 6.38
C ASP A 21 0.53 19.13 7.85
N LYS A 22 0.31 18.06 8.61
CA LYS A 22 0.68 17.97 10.02
C LYS A 22 2.19 17.91 10.27
N THR A 23 3.01 17.71 9.22
CA THR A 23 4.47 17.81 9.35
C THR A 23 4.95 19.25 9.29
N LYS A 24 4.13 20.15 8.73
CA LYS A 24 4.39 21.59 8.66
C LYS A 24 3.74 22.35 9.82
N TYR A 25 2.61 21.87 10.30
CA TYR A 25 1.89 22.44 11.43
C TYR A 25 1.36 21.34 12.34
N THR A 26 1.88 21.27 13.55
CA THR A 26 1.59 20.19 14.53
C THR A 26 0.36 20.48 15.41
N GLY A 27 -0.27 21.65 15.28
CA GLY A 27 -1.50 21.99 16.00
C GLY A 27 -2.75 21.42 15.31
N ASP A 28 -3.90 21.88 15.76
CA ASP A 28 -5.21 21.41 15.30
C ASP A 28 -5.57 21.92 13.90
N GLY A 29 -6.38 21.18 13.18
CA GLY A 29 -6.84 21.57 11.84
C GLY A 29 -7.73 22.81 11.86
N VAL A 30 -8.56 22.98 12.90
CA VAL A 30 -9.43 24.14 13.14
C VAL A 30 -9.11 24.72 14.51
N GLY A 31 -8.57 25.94 14.55
CA GLY A 31 -7.97 26.51 15.75
C GLY A 31 -8.92 26.78 16.91
N ASN A 32 -10.20 27.04 16.65
CA ASN A 32 -11.22 27.19 17.70
C ASN A 32 -12.03 25.90 17.97
N ASN A 33 -11.71 24.79 17.27
CA ASN A 33 -12.32 23.50 17.46
C ASN A 33 -11.32 22.36 17.22
N PRO A 34 -10.51 22.00 18.22
CA PRO A 34 -9.41 21.03 18.09
C PRO A 34 -9.81 19.65 17.56
N THR A 35 -11.04 19.23 17.85
CA THR A 35 -11.56 17.91 17.47
C THR A 35 -12.43 17.92 16.21
N HIS A 36 -12.34 18.99 15.39
CA HIS A 36 -13.21 19.13 14.22
C HIS A 36 -12.97 17.99 13.21
N PRO A 37 -13.95 17.11 12.97
CA PRO A 37 -13.71 15.88 12.20
C PRO A 37 -13.46 16.11 10.71
N GLY A 38 -13.79 17.28 10.20
CA GLY A 38 -13.68 17.61 8.78
C GLY A 38 -12.30 18.13 8.35
N ALA A 39 -11.38 18.41 9.29
CA ALA A 39 -10.02 18.88 9.03
C ALA A 39 -9.02 17.84 9.53
N THR A 40 -8.51 17.01 8.64
CA THR A 40 -7.63 15.88 8.99
C THR A 40 -6.16 16.22 8.71
N GLY A 41 -5.30 16.09 9.72
CA GLY A 41 -3.85 16.21 9.56
C GLY A 41 -3.27 15.00 8.86
N LYS A 42 -2.56 15.21 7.76
CA LYS A 42 -1.82 14.22 7.01
C LYS A 42 -0.34 14.58 6.95
N THR A 43 0.54 13.59 6.87
CA THR A 43 1.96 13.86 6.62
C THR A 43 2.16 14.38 5.21
N THR A 44 3.30 15.04 4.94
CA THR A 44 3.67 15.47 3.58
C THR A 44 3.64 14.28 2.61
N GLN A 45 4.09 13.11 3.04
CA GLN A 45 4.09 11.89 2.22
C GLN A 45 2.67 11.39 1.92
N GLU A 46 1.79 11.34 2.92
CA GLU A 46 0.37 11.00 2.70
C GLU A 46 -0.29 11.99 1.74
N MET A 47 0.05 13.28 1.82
CA MET A 47 -0.49 14.32 0.93
C MET A 47 0.11 14.30 -0.48
N SER A 48 1.22 13.62 -0.69
CA SER A 48 1.78 13.40 -2.03
C SER A 48 1.17 12.20 -2.77
N TYR A 49 0.24 11.49 -2.14
CA TYR A 49 -0.43 10.33 -2.71
C TYR A 49 -1.91 10.65 -3.00
N GLY A 50 -2.29 10.62 -4.26
CA GLY A 50 -3.65 10.97 -4.70
C GLY A 50 -4.74 10.10 -4.10
N GLY A 51 -4.44 8.85 -3.71
CA GLY A 51 -5.35 7.96 -3.00
C GLY A 51 -5.83 8.52 -1.66
N THR A 52 -5.03 9.35 -0.98
CA THR A 52 -5.43 10.05 0.26
C THR A 52 -6.68 10.90 0.02
N PHE A 53 -6.71 11.64 -1.08
CA PHE A 53 -7.82 12.53 -1.45
C PHE A 53 -8.98 11.74 -2.07
N LYS A 54 -8.66 10.75 -2.91
CA LYS A 54 -9.68 9.88 -3.54
C LYS A 54 -10.52 9.13 -2.51
N ASN A 55 -9.89 8.62 -1.46
CA ASN A 55 -10.56 7.93 -0.35
C ASN A 55 -11.48 8.86 0.47
N ALA A 56 -11.26 10.17 0.40
CA ALA A 56 -12.13 11.20 0.98
C ALA A 56 -13.15 11.75 -0.05
N SER A 57 -13.37 11.04 -1.14
CA SER A 57 -14.35 11.37 -2.20
C SER A 57 -14.04 12.64 -2.99
N TRP A 58 -12.77 13.06 -3.07
CA TRP A 58 -12.40 14.13 -3.99
C TRP A 58 -12.50 13.65 -5.44
N ASP A 59 -12.97 14.55 -6.32
CA ASP A 59 -12.92 14.33 -7.78
C ASP A 59 -11.49 14.60 -8.28
N ILE A 60 -10.61 13.65 -8.01
CA ILE A 60 -9.17 13.74 -8.29
C ILE A 60 -8.73 12.61 -9.23
N ILE A 61 -7.84 12.96 -10.16
CA ILE A 61 -7.23 12.03 -11.11
C ILE A 61 -5.71 11.98 -10.94
N ALA A 62 -5.12 10.83 -11.22
CA ALA A 62 -3.69 10.71 -11.45
C ALA A 62 -3.35 11.17 -12.87
N ASP A 63 -2.37 12.05 -13.02
CA ASP A 63 -2.01 12.61 -14.31
C ASP A 63 -0.50 12.79 -14.43
N SER A 64 0.12 11.99 -15.29
CA SER A 64 1.58 12.01 -15.51
C SER A 64 2.10 13.31 -16.19
N SER A 65 1.22 14.14 -16.73
CA SER A 65 1.60 15.47 -17.24
C SER A 65 1.69 16.52 -16.14
N VAL A 66 1.19 16.20 -14.93
CA VAL A 66 1.35 17.02 -13.72
C VAL A 66 2.64 16.61 -13.03
N THR A 67 3.47 17.56 -12.67
CA THR A 67 4.71 17.32 -11.92
C THR A 67 4.56 17.53 -10.43
N SER A 68 3.43 18.13 -10.01
CA SER A 68 3.15 18.41 -8.60
C SER A 68 2.75 17.15 -7.86
N LEU A 69 3.38 16.93 -6.71
CA LEU A 69 2.99 15.94 -5.71
C LEU A 69 1.97 16.49 -4.68
N THR A 70 1.34 17.63 -5.00
CA THR A 70 0.17 18.14 -4.29
C THR A 70 -0.95 18.37 -5.30
N PRO A 71 -2.23 18.21 -4.92
CA PRO A 71 -3.35 18.40 -5.84
C PRO A 71 -3.35 19.80 -6.46
N VAL A 72 -3.53 19.86 -7.76
CA VAL A 72 -3.70 21.08 -8.54
C VAL A 72 -5.01 21.03 -9.32
N ILE A 73 -5.61 22.18 -9.62
CA ILE A 73 -6.79 22.23 -10.48
C ILE A 73 -6.32 22.19 -11.93
N LYS A 74 -6.89 21.27 -12.71
CA LYS A 74 -6.61 21.08 -14.13
C LYS A 74 -7.91 21.00 -14.94
N TRP A 75 -7.87 21.50 -16.17
CA TRP A 75 -8.94 21.29 -17.12
C TRP A 75 -8.88 19.87 -17.71
N ASP A 76 -9.93 19.11 -17.52
CA ASP A 76 -10.13 17.80 -18.15
C ASP A 76 -10.91 18.00 -19.44
N SER A 77 -10.21 17.97 -20.58
CA SER A 77 -10.79 18.18 -21.90
C SER A 77 -11.70 17.03 -22.37
N ILE A 78 -11.54 15.83 -21.78
CA ILE A 78 -12.37 14.67 -22.12
C ILE A 78 -13.76 14.83 -21.52
N ASN A 79 -13.83 15.24 -20.24
CA ASN A 79 -15.07 15.42 -19.51
C ASN A 79 -15.57 16.87 -19.48
N ASN A 80 -14.86 17.80 -20.13
CA ASN A 80 -15.19 19.21 -20.27
C ASN A 80 -15.46 19.89 -18.91
N LYS A 81 -14.61 19.65 -17.92
CA LYS A 81 -14.71 20.19 -16.55
C LYS A 81 -13.35 20.41 -15.90
N TYR A 82 -13.32 21.23 -14.84
CA TYR A 82 -12.15 21.26 -13.96
C TYR A 82 -12.17 20.10 -12.98
N VAL A 83 -11.02 19.45 -12.78
CA VAL A 83 -10.81 18.38 -11.82
C VAL A 83 -9.55 18.67 -10.99
N TRP A 84 -9.46 18.05 -9.83
CA TRP A 84 -8.19 17.97 -9.14
C TRP A 84 -7.30 16.94 -9.85
N ALA A 85 -6.03 17.26 -9.99
CA ALA A 85 -5.04 16.35 -10.58
C ALA A 85 -3.76 16.33 -9.72
N ILE A 86 -3.09 15.20 -9.69
CA ILE A 86 -1.83 15.00 -8.98
C ILE A 86 -0.93 14.07 -9.78
N ALA A 87 0.39 14.28 -9.72
CA ALA A 87 1.35 13.34 -10.29
C ALA A 87 1.23 11.98 -9.58
N PRO A 88 1.29 10.85 -10.31
CA PRO A 88 1.40 9.54 -9.67
C PRO A 88 2.68 9.45 -8.83
N LEU A 89 2.55 8.95 -7.60
CA LEU A 89 3.68 8.76 -6.69
C LEU A 89 4.59 7.62 -7.22
N ALA A 90 5.86 7.92 -7.42
CA ALA A 90 6.83 6.90 -7.78
C ALA A 90 7.27 6.11 -6.54
N LEU A 91 7.09 4.80 -6.55
CA LEU A 91 7.43 3.89 -5.47
C LEU A 91 8.46 2.87 -5.93
N ALA A 92 9.42 2.57 -5.07
CA ALA A 92 10.25 1.37 -5.17
C ALA A 92 9.82 0.38 -4.09
N TYR A 93 9.85 -0.91 -4.40
CA TYR A 93 9.54 -1.96 -3.43
C TYR A 93 10.77 -2.81 -3.11
N THR A 94 10.78 -3.38 -1.91
CA THR A 94 11.71 -4.43 -1.50
C THR A 94 10.92 -5.59 -0.95
N LEU A 95 10.93 -6.72 -1.64
CA LEU A 95 10.39 -7.98 -1.13
C LEU A 95 11.54 -8.75 -0.46
N GLY A 96 11.49 -8.86 0.86
CA GLY A 96 12.46 -9.68 1.60
C GLY A 96 12.21 -11.18 1.38
N ASP A 97 13.25 -11.99 1.49
CA ASP A 97 13.12 -13.45 1.43
C ASP A 97 12.21 -13.99 2.54
N LYS A 98 11.37 -14.94 2.19
CA LYS A 98 10.48 -15.64 3.11
C LYS A 98 10.83 -17.12 3.17
N THR A 99 10.81 -17.69 4.37
CA THR A 99 11.04 -19.11 4.58
C THR A 99 9.88 -19.68 5.39
N THR A 100 9.36 -20.81 4.97
CA THR A 100 8.32 -21.57 5.66
C THR A 100 8.59 -23.07 5.54
N THR A 101 7.82 -23.89 6.24
CA THR A 101 7.90 -25.37 6.14
C THR A 101 6.63 -25.89 5.48
N TYR A 102 6.76 -26.88 4.63
CA TYR A 102 5.64 -27.55 3.99
C TYR A 102 4.62 -28.04 5.02
N ASN A 103 3.37 -27.64 4.84
CA ASN A 103 2.26 -27.98 5.74
C ASN A 103 1.04 -28.56 5.01
N GLY A 104 1.18 -28.85 3.71
CA GLY A 104 0.10 -29.36 2.88
C GLY A 104 -0.85 -28.30 2.32
N THR A 105 -0.66 -27.02 2.68
CA THR A 105 -1.49 -25.91 2.18
C THR A 105 -0.67 -24.93 1.35
N THR A 106 -1.36 -24.15 0.50
CA THR A 106 -0.73 -23.07 -0.28
C THR A 106 -0.24 -21.97 0.66
N GLN A 107 1.01 -21.57 0.49
CA GLN A 107 1.61 -20.43 1.15
C GLN A 107 1.29 -19.17 0.34
N ASN A 108 0.28 -18.41 0.77
CA ASN A 108 -0.21 -17.23 0.05
C ASN A 108 0.77 -16.07 0.16
N LEU A 109 1.19 -15.51 -0.98
CA LEU A 109 2.12 -14.38 -1.03
C LEU A 109 1.53 -13.12 -0.39
N SER A 110 0.23 -12.85 -0.57
CA SER A 110 -0.43 -11.71 0.07
C SER A 110 -0.46 -11.80 1.60
N THR A 111 -0.40 -13.00 2.18
CA THR A 111 -0.27 -13.20 3.63
C THR A 111 1.18 -13.03 4.09
N LEU A 112 2.13 -13.52 3.32
CA LEU A 112 3.57 -13.44 3.64
C LEU A 112 4.12 -12.03 3.48
N TYR A 113 3.59 -11.25 2.52
CA TYR A 113 3.97 -9.88 2.20
C TYR A 113 2.78 -8.92 2.45
N ASN A 114 2.33 -8.84 3.71
CA ASN A 114 1.12 -8.12 4.11
C ASN A 114 1.39 -6.76 4.79
N ASN A 115 2.61 -6.28 4.75
CA ASN A 115 3.00 -5.04 5.44
C ASN A 115 3.65 -4.06 4.46
N SER A 116 2.92 -2.97 4.14
CA SER A 116 3.37 -1.91 3.23
C SER A 116 4.64 -1.22 3.72
N THR A 117 4.81 -1.06 5.04
CA THR A 117 6.03 -0.48 5.63
C THR A 117 7.26 -1.32 5.30
N ASN A 118 7.14 -2.66 5.34
CA ASN A 118 8.26 -3.55 5.01
C ASN A 118 8.56 -3.57 3.52
N ILE A 119 7.56 -3.30 2.68
CA ILE A 119 7.67 -3.35 1.22
C ILE A 119 8.12 -2.00 0.67
N PHE A 120 7.49 -0.90 1.09
CA PHE A 120 7.69 0.43 0.54
C PHE A 120 8.44 1.40 1.49
N GLY A 121 8.83 0.93 2.66
CA GLY A 121 9.48 1.74 3.71
C GLY A 121 8.48 2.45 4.63
N THR A 122 8.99 2.96 5.75
CA THR A 122 8.19 3.56 6.82
C THR A 122 7.36 4.76 6.38
N ASN A 123 7.84 5.52 5.40
CA ASN A 123 7.16 6.70 4.88
C ASN A 123 5.95 6.39 4.00
N HIS A 124 5.74 5.12 3.62
CA HIS A 124 4.69 4.69 2.70
C HIS A 124 3.78 3.62 3.31
N SER A 125 3.64 3.60 4.65
CA SER A 125 2.76 2.68 5.37
C SER A 125 1.27 2.79 4.99
N PHE A 126 0.88 3.91 4.39
CA PHE A 126 -0.49 4.21 3.93
C PHE A 126 -0.84 3.57 2.57
N ILE A 127 0.12 2.95 1.87
CA ILE A 127 -0.14 2.28 0.58
C ILE A 127 -0.96 1.01 0.81
N ASP A 128 -2.06 0.90 0.07
CA ASP A 128 -2.97 -0.24 0.11
C ASP A 128 -2.43 -1.39 -0.76
N LEU A 129 -1.90 -2.43 -0.12
CA LEU A 129 -1.33 -3.59 -0.80
C LEU A 129 -2.35 -4.40 -1.62
N SER A 130 -3.65 -4.26 -1.36
CA SER A 130 -4.70 -4.94 -2.15
C SER A 130 -4.77 -4.47 -3.61
N LYS A 131 -4.14 -3.33 -3.92
CA LYS A 131 -4.03 -2.77 -5.28
C LYS A 131 -2.84 -3.30 -6.07
N TYR A 132 -2.11 -4.24 -5.50
CA TYR A 132 -0.91 -4.85 -6.09
C TYR A 132 -1.07 -6.36 -6.13
N LYS A 133 -0.37 -6.98 -7.06
CA LYS A 133 -0.33 -8.43 -7.22
C LYS A 133 1.11 -8.92 -7.38
N PHE A 134 1.30 -10.22 -7.20
CA PHE A 134 2.61 -10.84 -7.35
C PHE A 134 2.71 -11.51 -8.72
N GLN A 135 3.90 -11.43 -9.32
CA GLN A 135 4.22 -12.09 -10.59
C GLN A 135 5.54 -12.82 -10.53
N VAL A 136 5.62 -13.92 -11.28
CA VAL A 136 6.88 -14.62 -11.59
C VAL A 136 6.92 -14.86 -13.09
N ALA A 137 8.00 -14.48 -13.74
CA ALA A 137 8.17 -14.57 -15.21
C ALA A 137 6.98 -14.00 -16.01
N GLY A 138 6.38 -12.91 -15.51
CA GLY A 138 5.25 -12.21 -16.15
C GLY A 138 3.87 -12.81 -15.90
N ASN A 139 3.77 -13.92 -15.15
CA ASN A 139 2.50 -14.56 -14.81
C ASN A 139 2.07 -14.18 -13.38
N ASP A 140 0.79 -13.91 -13.19
CA ASP A 140 0.22 -13.65 -11.87
C ASP A 140 0.29 -14.89 -10.99
N VAL A 141 0.74 -14.72 -9.74
CA VAL A 141 0.92 -15.80 -8.77
C VAL A 141 0.31 -15.40 -7.43
N THR A 142 -0.52 -16.25 -6.87
CA THR A 142 -1.14 -16.02 -5.55
C THR A 142 -0.38 -16.72 -4.42
N GLY A 143 0.35 -17.80 -4.71
CA GLY A 143 1.11 -18.57 -3.72
C GLY A 143 1.64 -19.88 -4.27
N TYR A 144 2.35 -20.63 -3.43
CA TYR A 144 2.97 -21.89 -3.75
C TYR A 144 2.70 -22.94 -2.66
N LYS A 145 2.61 -24.21 -3.05
CA LYS A 145 2.30 -25.31 -2.13
C LYS A 145 3.50 -26.23 -1.90
N ASP A 146 4.21 -26.57 -2.96
CA ASP A 146 5.24 -27.61 -2.89
C ASP A 146 6.53 -27.11 -2.22
N ALA A 147 7.28 -28.03 -1.61
CA ALA A 147 8.56 -27.74 -1.00
C ALA A 147 9.60 -27.50 -2.09
N ASP A 148 9.95 -26.22 -2.30
CA ASP A 148 10.90 -25.74 -3.32
C ASP A 148 11.36 -24.31 -3.01
N ILE A 149 12.21 -23.77 -3.88
CA ILE A 149 12.70 -22.38 -3.85
C ILE A 149 12.09 -21.62 -5.04
N TYR A 150 11.26 -20.65 -4.75
CA TYR A 150 10.60 -19.79 -5.72
C TYR A 150 11.27 -18.42 -5.75
N ASN A 151 12.01 -18.15 -6.81
CA ASN A 151 12.81 -16.92 -6.98
C ASN A 151 12.07 -15.89 -7.85
N ASN A 152 12.61 -14.65 -7.85
CA ASN A 152 12.17 -13.55 -8.70
C ASN A 152 10.67 -13.22 -8.55
N ILE A 153 10.17 -13.29 -7.33
CA ILE A 153 8.81 -12.85 -7.02
C ILE A 153 8.77 -11.34 -7.10
N LYS A 154 8.00 -10.81 -8.02
CA LYS A 154 7.83 -9.37 -8.26
C LYS A 154 6.52 -8.88 -7.71
N LEU A 155 6.51 -7.63 -7.23
CA LEU A 155 5.29 -6.89 -6.99
C LEU A 155 4.97 -6.05 -8.23
N VAL A 156 3.73 -6.09 -8.70
CA VAL A 156 3.26 -5.26 -9.82
C VAL A 156 2.01 -4.50 -9.41
N ASN A 157 1.85 -3.32 -9.96
CA ASN A 157 0.64 -2.52 -9.76
C ASN A 157 -0.52 -3.18 -10.53
N ASP A 158 -1.64 -3.40 -9.84
CA ASP A 158 -2.87 -3.95 -10.43
C ASP A 158 -3.93 -2.88 -10.67
N SER A 159 -4.18 -2.03 -9.70
CA SER A 159 -5.28 -1.06 -9.76
C SER A 159 -5.02 0.30 -9.07
N ASP A 160 -3.79 0.55 -8.60
CA ASP A 160 -3.45 1.85 -8.01
C ASP A 160 -3.04 2.86 -9.09
N SER A 161 -4.01 3.68 -9.53
CA SER A 161 -3.74 4.73 -10.51
C SER A 161 -2.89 5.89 -9.96
N PHE A 162 -2.79 6.03 -8.63
CA PHE A 162 -2.05 7.11 -7.97
C PHE A 162 -0.61 6.76 -7.61
N ALA A 163 -0.16 5.54 -7.91
CA ALA A 163 1.22 5.13 -7.71
C ALA A 163 1.74 4.36 -8.92
N ILE A 164 3.02 4.53 -9.21
CA ILE A 164 3.76 3.76 -10.21
C ILE A 164 4.97 3.12 -9.56
N LEU A 165 5.24 1.85 -9.87
CA LEU A 165 6.42 1.17 -9.38
C LEU A 165 7.65 1.56 -10.22
N ASN A 166 8.68 2.09 -9.55
CA ASN A 166 9.91 2.50 -10.20
C ASN A 166 10.81 1.28 -10.43
N ALA A 167 10.95 0.87 -11.67
CA ALA A 167 11.73 -0.32 -12.04
C ALA A 167 13.20 -0.31 -11.56
N SER A 168 13.83 0.84 -11.41
CA SER A 168 15.25 0.95 -11.05
C SER A 168 15.54 0.75 -9.56
N GLY A 169 14.55 0.80 -8.70
CA GLY A 169 14.70 0.67 -7.24
C GLY A 169 14.09 -0.60 -6.64
N ASN A 170 13.50 -1.45 -7.48
CA ASN A 170 12.77 -2.62 -7.00
C ASN A 170 13.72 -3.78 -6.65
N THR A 171 13.42 -4.48 -5.56
CA THR A 171 14.09 -5.71 -5.16
C THR A 171 13.09 -6.84 -5.09
N ASP A 172 13.27 -7.83 -5.95
CA ASP A 172 12.42 -9.02 -6.02
C ASP A 172 12.63 -9.92 -4.80
N GLY A 173 11.59 -10.66 -4.42
CA GLY A 173 11.60 -11.57 -3.31
C GLY A 173 11.86 -13.02 -3.69
N LYS A 174 12.07 -13.83 -2.65
CA LYS A 174 12.21 -15.28 -2.75
C LYS A 174 11.36 -15.94 -1.66
N LEU A 175 10.67 -17.02 -2.01
CA LEU A 175 9.99 -17.89 -1.06
C LEU A 175 10.68 -19.25 -1.03
N ILE A 176 11.07 -19.70 0.15
CA ILE A 176 11.63 -21.03 0.40
C ILE A 176 10.58 -21.82 1.21
N ILE A 177 10.12 -22.93 0.65
CA ILE A 177 9.26 -23.89 1.35
C ILE A 177 10.13 -25.12 1.65
N ASN A 178 10.57 -25.24 2.88
CA ASN A 178 11.35 -26.38 3.34
C ASN A 178 10.50 -27.67 3.36
N LYS A 179 11.11 -28.81 3.11
CA LYS A 179 10.48 -30.12 3.32
C LYS A 179 10.13 -30.27 4.81
N LYS A 180 9.01 -30.93 5.07
CA LYS A 180 8.62 -31.35 6.41
C LYS A 180 9.15 -32.74 6.66
N ASP A 181 9.86 -32.95 7.77
CA ASP A 181 10.28 -34.27 8.21
C ASP A 181 9.07 -35.12 8.56
N LEU A 182 9.07 -36.37 8.09
CA LEU A 182 8.07 -37.36 8.44
C LEU A 182 8.64 -38.25 9.57
N THR A 183 7.97 -38.22 10.70
CA THR A 183 8.27 -39.17 11.79
C THR A 183 7.28 -40.30 11.72
N ILE A 184 7.77 -41.53 11.48
CA ILE A 184 6.99 -42.75 11.56
C ILE A 184 7.14 -43.29 12.97
N SER A 185 6.07 -43.33 13.74
CA SER A 185 6.03 -43.89 15.09
C SER A 185 5.04 -45.06 15.13
N ASN A 186 5.24 -45.93 16.14
CA ASN A 186 4.35 -47.07 16.43
C ASN A 186 4.25 -48.08 15.26
N ILE A 187 5.37 -48.37 14.60
CA ILE A 187 5.42 -49.50 13.68
C ILE A 187 5.41 -50.77 14.54
N THR A 188 4.32 -51.55 14.48
CA THR A 188 4.20 -52.88 15.06
C THR A 188 4.22 -53.92 13.98
N ALA A 189 5.12 -54.87 14.03
CA ALA A 189 5.08 -56.06 13.17
C ALA A 189 4.46 -57.21 13.97
N ASN A 190 3.40 -57.80 13.48
CA ASN A 190 2.86 -59.03 14.04
C ASN A 190 3.74 -60.19 13.57
N ASN A 191 4.19 -61.00 14.54
CA ASN A 191 4.89 -62.26 14.22
C ASN A 191 3.97 -63.18 13.43
N LYS A 192 4.40 -63.60 12.25
CA LYS A 192 3.73 -64.64 11.45
C LYS A 192 4.42 -65.97 11.74
N THR A 193 3.71 -66.90 12.31
CA THR A 193 4.15 -68.28 12.47
C THR A 193 3.85 -69.02 11.15
N TYR A 194 4.87 -69.69 10.61
CA TYR A 194 4.72 -70.54 9.42
C TYR A 194 4.48 -71.99 9.82
#